data_3653eaaf317f31eaaf03483cbc79f049
#
_entry.id   3653eaaf317f31eaaf03483cbc79f049
#
_cell.length_a   1.000
_cell.length_b   1.000
_cell.length_c   1.000
_cell.angle_alpha   90.00
_cell.angle_beta   90.00
_cell.angle_gamma   90.00
#
_symmetry.space_group_name_H-M   'P 1'
#
loop_
_entity.id
_entity.type
_entity.pdbx_description
1 polymer ?
#
loop_
_entity_poly.entity_id
_entity_poly.type
_entity_poly.pdbx_seq_one_letter_code
_entity_poly.pdbx_strand_id
1 'polypeptide(L)'
;MNLPEDYQNKMQKMLGGDEYLQYLDSFNYSYGQTLRVNQLKKEPADFIRRFLLDGQVSWCSTGFYYEGEQKLSAHPYYYAGVYYLQEPSAMAPAAFLPVEPGDKVLDLCAAPGGKSTALAAKLQGEGFLLSNDISASRCKPLLKNMEMAGVKNSVITCESPEKLAGRFAGYFDKILVDAPCSGEGMFRREPSMVKSWSPEEVERYAKLQREILTSAARMIKPGGYLLYSTCTFAKEEDEQTVEYFLEQHRDFSLQELPLCDGIEEGKPEWTIRGREDVKNCRRFLPHKVKGEGHFAALFRKADGVESVDKQCIKEDDISKSVHKETKDKEKMCKDGKTQNISKVKNVKIPEAMDEFMREIPEWEQWKNRIIFIKERAFLLPENCPDFKGLRVVRSGLYLGDCLKKRFEPSQALAMALKPEEYKRSVSFKAEDICVEKYLRGETVDIEAVSYTHLTLPTNSLV
;
A
#
# COMPACT_ATOMS: atom_id res chain seq x y z
N MET A 1 -7.13 27.34 12.11
CA MET A 1 -5.88 26.60 12.45
C MET A 1 -4.73 27.59 12.54
N ASN A 2 -3.79 27.42 13.50
CA ASN A 2 -2.63 28.31 13.61
C ASN A 2 -1.44 27.70 12.84
N LEU A 3 -1.21 28.19 11.62
CA LEU A 3 -0.13 27.72 10.73
C LEU A 3 1.18 28.50 11.03
N PRO A 4 2.37 27.87 10.92
CA PRO A 4 3.64 28.57 11.07
C PRO A 4 3.78 29.73 10.08
N GLU A 5 4.41 30.81 10.49
CA GLU A 5 4.58 32.00 9.66
C GLU A 5 5.35 31.69 8.37
N ASP A 6 6.43 30.94 8.48
CA ASP A 6 7.23 30.53 7.31
C ASP A 6 6.40 29.72 6.31
N TYR A 7 5.49 28.86 6.80
CA TYR A 7 4.57 28.13 5.95
C TYR A 7 3.59 29.04 5.22
N GLN A 8 2.98 29.99 5.95
CA GLN A 8 2.05 30.94 5.36
C GLN A 8 2.73 31.78 4.28
N ASN A 9 3.93 32.31 4.56
CA ASN A 9 4.73 33.08 3.60
C ASN A 9 5.08 32.25 2.35
N LYS A 10 5.46 30.98 2.53
CA LYS A 10 5.72 30.04 1.43
C LYS A 10 4.48 29.85 0.55
N MET A 11 3.33 29.49 1.15
CA MET A 11 2.10 29.23 0.40
C MET A 11 1.56 30.48 -0.29
N GLN A 12 1.63 31.64 0.36
CA GLN A 12 1.24 32.91 -0.25
C GLN A 12 2.10 33.24 -1.47
N LYS A 13 3.40 32.99 -1.40
CA LYS A 13 4.32 33.19 -2.52
C LYS A 13 4.07 32.20 -3.67
N MET A 14 3.69 30.97 -3.35
CA MET A 14 3.44 29.90 -4.34
C MET A 14 2.12 30.09 -5.07
N LEU A 15 1.03 30.41 -4.35
CA LEU A 15 -0.32 30.46 -4.88
C LEU A 15 -0.72 31.86 -5.37
N GLY A 16 -0.09 32.91 -4.85
CA GLY A 16 -0.54 34.29 -5.04
C GLY A 16 -1.68 34.68 -4.10
N GLY A 17 -2.08 35.98 -4.14
CA GLY A 17 -2.96 36.54 -3.13
C GLY A 17 -4.34 35.90 -3.03
N ASP A 18 -5.07 35.84 -4.14
CA ASP A 18 -6.47 35.38 -4.16
C ASP A 18 -6.58 33.88 -3.97
N GLU A 19 -5.71 33.11 -4.61
CA GLU A 19 -5.71 31.65 -4.48
C GLU A 19 -5.25 31.19 -3.09
N TYR A 20 -4.31 31.93 -2.48
CA TYR A 20 -3.91 31.67 -1.11
C TYR A 20 -5.05 31.87 -0.10
N LEU A 21 -5.93 32.87 -0.31
CA LEU A 21 -7.10 33.06 0.54
C LEU A 21 -8.10 31.89 0.41
N GLN A 22 -8.33 31.37 -0.81
CA GLN A 22 -9.13 30.18 -1.03
C GLN A 22 -8.52 28.94 -0.37
N TYR A 23 -7.21 28.80 -0.46
CA TYR A 23 -6.47 27.76 0.24
C TYR A 23 -6.67 27.81 1.76
N LEU A 24 -6.52 28.99 2.38
CA LEU A 24 -6.75 29.15 3.81
C LEU A 24 -8.21 28.85 4.19
N ASP A 25 -9.17 29.29 3.38
CA ASP A 25 -10.58 29.04 3.62
C ASP A 25 -10.91 27.55 3.59
N SER A 26 -10.20 26.75 2.77
CA SER A 26 -10.36 25.28 2.71
C SER A 26 -10.17 24.58 4.04
N PHE A 27 -9.44 25.17 5.00
CA PHE A 27 -9.29 24.62 6.35
C PHE A 27 -10.57 24.70 7.20
N ASN A 28 -11.56 25.48 6.79
CA ASN A 28 -12.85 25.64 7.46
C ASN A 28 -13.90 24.63 7.00
N TYR A 29 -13.65 23.88 5.92
CA TYR A 29 -14.60 22.95 5.34
C TYR A 29 -14.16 21.49 5.51
N SER A 30 -15.16 20.61 5.65
CA SER A 30 -14.99 19.17 5.51
C SER A 30 -15.48 18.73 4.13
N TYR A 31 -14.71 17.94 3.40
CA TYR A 31 -15.11 17.38 2.11
C TYR A 31 -15.94 16.09 2.24
N GLY A 32 -16.30 15.71 3.48
CA GLY A 32 -17.02 14.45 3.76
C GLY A 32 -16.08 13.26 3.97
N GLN A 33 -16.67 12.11 4.11
CA GLN A 33 -15.95 10.84 4.26
C GLN A 33 -15.95 10.07 2.95
N THR A 34 -14.92 9.25 2.75
CA THR A 34 -14.78 8.46 1.54
C THR A 34 -14.38 7.03 1.83
N LEU A 35 -14.81 6.16 0.95
CA LEU A 35 -14.44 4.74 0.93
C LEU A 35 -13.97 4.33 -0.46
N ARG A 36 -13.19 3.26 -0.52
CA ARG A 36 -12.80 2.61 -1.75
C ARG A 36 -13.25 1.15 -1.73
N VAL A 37 -14.07 0.76 -2.70
CA VAL A 37 -14.57 -0.61 -2.85
C VAL A 37 -13.40 -1.56 -3.16
N ASN A 38 -13.38 -2.71 -2.50
CA ASN A 38 -12.39 -3.75 -2.73
C ASN A 38 -12.88 -4.72 -3.82
N GLN A 39 -12.35 -4.58 -5.02
CA GLN A 39 -12.75 -5.41 -6.18
C GLN A 39 -12.33 -6.90 -6.05
N LEU A 40 -11.46 -7.27 -5.11
CA LEU A 40 -11.24 -8.69 -4.76
C LEU A 40 -12.48 -9.34 -4.14
N LYS A 41 -13.39 -8.55 -3.59
CA LYS A 41 -14.59 -8.99 -2.85
C LYS A 41 -15.90 -8.68 -3.55
N LYS A 42 -16.03 -7.50 -4.14
CA LYS A 42 -17.27 -6.99 -4.75
C LYS A 42 -16.97 -6.03 -5.89
N GLU A 43 -17.80 -6.10 -6.92
CA GLU A 43 -17.82 -5.08 -7.96
C GLU A 43 -18.46 -3.78 -7.44
N PRO A 44 -17.96 -2.60 -7.85
CA PRO A 44 -18.50 -1.32 -7.43
C PRO A 44 -20.00 -1.17 -7.72
N ALA A 45 -20.47 -1.64 -8.86
CA ALA A 45 -21.88 -1.56 -9.26
C ALA A 45 -22.82 -2.30 -8.27
N ASP A 46 -22.38 -3.44 -7.72
CA ASP A 46 -23.15 -4.18 -6.71
C ASP A 46 -23.12 -3.50 -5.34
N PHE A 47 -22.03 -2.79 -5.05
CA PHE A 47 -21.87 -2.05 -3.80
C PHE A 47 -22.73 -0.79 -3.75
N ILE A 48 -22.73 0.01 -4.82
CA ILE A 48 -23.46 1.31 -4.93
C ILE A 48 -24.94 1.16 -4.60
N ARG A 49 -25.56 0.03 -4.96
CA ARG A 49 -26.99 -0.21 -4.72
C ARG A 49 -27.37 -0.39 -3.24
N ARG A 50 -26.39 -0.57 -2.35
CA ARG A 50 -26.60 -0.93 -0.94
C ARG A 50 -26.36 0.21 0.04
N PHE A 51 -25.66 1.26 -0.38
CA PHE A 51 -25.24 2.39 0.46
C PHE A 51 -25.70 3.71 -0.13
N LEU A 52 -25.98 4.68 0.74
CA LEU A 52 -26.21 6.07 0.33
C LEU A 52 -24.84 6.73 0.07
N LEU A 53 -24.48 6.83 -1.20
CA LEU A 53 -23.23 7.42 -1.66
C LEU A 53 -23.49 8.81 -2.25
N ASP A 54 -22.63 9.77 -1.93
CA ASP A 54 -22.69 11.17 -2.38
C ASP A 54 -21.72 11.42 -3.56
N GLY A 55 -21.75 10.52 -4.53
CA GLY A 55 -20.95 10.63 -5.74
C GLY A 55 -19.64 9.83 -5.72
N GLN A 56 -19.05 9.73 -6.91
CA GLN A 56 -17.80 9.00 -7.17
C GLN A 56 -16.61 9.96 -7.10
N VAL A 57 -15.47 9.47 -6.64
CA VAL A 57 -14.19 10.18 -6.72
C VAL A 57 -13.72 10.20 -8.16
N SER A 58 -13.59 11.39 -8.78
CA SER A 58 -13.36 11.55 -10.22
C SER A 58 -12.09 10.88 -10.75
N TRP A 59 -11.06 10.72 -9.92
CA TRP A 59 -9.80 10.05 -10.27
C TRP A 59 -9.71 8.59 -9.82
N CYS A 60 -10.77 8.04 -9.20
CA CYS A 60 -10.76 6.67 -8.70
C CYS A 60 -12.13 6.02 -8.90
N SER A 61 -12.27 5.17 -9.92
CA SER A 61 -13.53 4.50 -10.26
C SER A 61 -14.12 3.62 -9.16
N THR A 62 -13.32 3.22 -8.18
CA THR A 62 -13.76 2.43 -7.03
C THR A 62 -13.95 3.27 -5.76
N GLY A 63 -13.66 4.58 -5.82
CA GLY A 63 -13.76 5.53 -4.73
C GLY A 63 -15.09 6.26 -4.70
N PHE A 64 -15.70 6.40 -3.51
CA PHE A 64 -17.00 7.05 -3.36
C PHE A 64 -17.02 7.92 -2.10
N TYR A 65 -17.68 9.08 -2.21
CA TYR A 65 -18.05 9.90 -1.06
C TYR A 65 -19.30 9.32 -0.38
N TYR A 66 -19.44 9.50 0.91
CA TYR A 66 -20.64 9.12 1.66
C TYR A 66 -20.91 10.09 2.81
N GLU A 67 -22.19 10.18 3.22
CA GLU A 67 -22.60 10.99 4.35
C GLU A 67 -22.09 10.43 5.68
N GLY A 68 -21.49 11.29 6.51
CA GLY A 68 -20.79 10.90 7.75
C GLY A 68 -21.70 10.31 8.84
N GLU A 69 -23.02 10.44 8.75
CA GLU A 69 -23.98 9.79 9.65
C GLU A 69 -23.97 8.26 9.53
N GLN A 70 -23.59 7.74 8.36
CA GLN A 70 -23.39 6.31 8.14
C GLN A 70 -22.07 5.87 8.81
N LYS A 71 -22.15 5.27 10.00
CA LYS A 71 -20.97 4.74 10.73
C LYS A 71 -20.36 3.53 10.01
N LEU A 72 -19.83 3.73 8.80
CA LEU A 72 -19.30 2.64 7.96
C LEU A 72 -18.09 1.94 8.59
N SER A 73 -17.34 2.57 9.49
CA SER A 73 -16.26 1.91 10.26
C SER A 73 -16.77 0.83 11.23
N ALA A 74 -18.05 0.85 11.60
CA ALA A 74 -18.69 -0.15 12.46
C ALA A 74 -19.55 -1.17 11.67
N HIS A 75 -19.70 -0.97 10.35
CA HIS A 75 -20.54 -1.83 9.52
C HIS A 75 -19.88 -3.20 9.29
N PRO A 76 -20.62 -4.34 9.28
CA PRO A 76 -20.07 -5.67 9.03
C PRO A 76 -19.21 -5.79 7.76
N TYR A 77 -19.54 -5.09 6.69
CA TYR A 77 -18.76 -5.08 5.45
C TYR A 77 -17.38 -4.45 5.57
N TYR A 78 -17.17 -3.55 6.54
CA TYR A 78 -15.84 -3.05 6.86
C TYR A 78 -14.96 -4.19 7.39
N TYR A 79 -15.47 -4.96 8.35
CA TYR A 79 -14.76 -6.11 8.93
C TYR A 79 -14.59 -7.26 7.93
N ALA A 80 -15.50 -7.38 6.96
CA ALA A 80 -15.37 -8.32 5.84
C ALA A 80 -14.40 -7.85 4.74
N GLY A 81 -13.81 -6.64 4.87
CA GLY A 81 -12.87 -6.11 3.90
C GLY A 81 -13.48 -5.77 2.54
N VAL A 82 -14.79 -5.53 2.47
CA VAL A 82 -15.50 -5.18 1.22
C VAL A 82 -15.12 -3.78 0.73
N TYR A 83 -14.73 -2.90 1.63
CA TYR A 83 -14.21 -1.57 1.33
C TYR A 83 -13.14 -1.15 2.32
N TYR A 84 -12.35 -0.17 1.91
CA TYR A 84 -11.33 0.50 2.71
C TYR A 84 -11.72 1.97 2.88
N LEU A 85 -11.70 2.49 4.11
CA LEU A 85 -11.92 3.92 4.38
C LEU A 85 -10.63 4.67 4.07
N GLN A 86 -10.65 5.52 3.07
CA GLN A 86 -9.46 6.18 2.55
C GLN A 86 -9.78 7.62 2.16
N GLU A 87 -8.87 8.50 2.42
CA GLU A 87 -8.89 9.89 1.95
C GLU A 87 -8.84 9.92 0.41
N PRO A 88 -9.67 10.72 -0.27
CA PRO A 88 -9.82 10.62 -1.72
C PRO A 88 -8.54 10.94 -2.50
N SER A 89 -7.75 11.96 -2.12
CA SER A 89 -6.50 12.27 -2.83
C SER A 89 -5.47 11.14 -2.70
N ALA A 90 -5.45 10.43 -1.55
CA ALA A 90 -4.60 9.26 -1.32
C ALA A 90 -5.00 8.03 -2.14
N MET A 91 -6.15 8.04 -2.82
CA MET A 91 -6.55 6.98 -3.77
C MET A 91 -5.83 7.13 -5.11
N ALA A 92 -5.47 8.37 -5.50
CA ALA A 92 -4.92 8.69 -6.82
C ALA A 92 -3.65 7.91 -7.20
N PRO A 93 -2.63 7.77 -6.34
CA PRO A 93 -1.39 7.09 -6.73
C PRO A 93 -1.60 5.65 -7.19
N ALA A 94 -2.39 4.87 -6.46
CA ALA A 94 -2.70 3.50 -6.86
C ALA A 94 -3.66 3.44 -8.07
N ALA A 95 -4.56 4.43 -8.22
CA ALA A 95 -5.45 4.52 -9.37
C ALA A 95 -4.66 4.82 -10.66
N PHE A 96 -3.68 5.72 -10.59
CA PHE A 96 -2.90 6.18 -11.75
C PHE A 96 -1.79 5.21 -12.17
N LEU A 97 -1.25 4.38 -11.27
CA LEU A 97 -0.28 3.38 -11.67
C LEU A 97 -0.98 2.31 -12.55
N PRO A 98 -0.53 2.10 -13.81
CA PRO A 98 -1.20 1.20 -14.76
C PRO A 98 -0.85 -0.27 -14.48
N VAL A 99 -1.33 -0.79 -13.36
CA VAL A 99 -1.14 -2.19 -12.95
C VAL A 99 -2.15 -3.07 -13.68
N GLU A 100 -1.66 -4.20 -14.20
CA GLU A 100 -2.43 -5.23 -14.89
C GLU A 100 -2.28 -6.59 -14.18
N PRO A 101 -3.26 -7.50 -14.30
CA PRO A 101 -3.11 -8.87 -13.82
C PRO A 101 -1.83 -9.53 -14.38
N GLY A 102 -1.07 -10.21 -13.53
CA GLY A 102 0.21 -10.83 -13.89
C GLY A 102 1.44 -9.97 -13.64
N ASP A 103 1.31 -8.65 -13.41
CA ASP A 103 2.43 -7.77 -13.11
C ASP A 103 3.17 -8.15 -11.81
N LYS A 104 4.45 -7.86 -11.76
CA LYS A 104 5.26 -7.82 -10.52
C LYS A 104 5.30 -6.39 -10.01
N VAL A 105 4.60 -6.16 -8.92
CA VAL A 105 4.38 -4.81 -8.34
C VAL A 105 5.12 -4.66 -7.03
N LEU A 106 5.73 -3.51 -6.81
CA LEU A 106 6.31 -3.09 -5.54
C LEU A 106 5.59 -1.84 -5.02
N ASP A 107 5.07 -1.91 -3.80
CA ASP A 107 4.71 -0.73 -2.99
C ASP A 107 5.82 -0.52 -1.96
N LEU A 108 6.68 0.49 -2.19
CA LEU A 108 7.96 0.63 -1.49
C LEU A 108 7.83 1.26 -0.10
N CYS A 109 6.79 2.09 0.11
CA CYS A 109 6.49 2.78 1.37
C CYS A 109 5.03 2.52 1.78
N ALA A 110 4.68 1.24 1.91
CA ALA A 110 3.32 0.72 1.82
C ALA A 110 2.39 1.03 3.00
N ALA A 111 2.93 1.24 4.20
CA ALA A 111 2.09 1.35 5.40
C ALA A 111 1.24 2.64 5.42
N PRO A 112 -0.03 2.53 5.82
CA PRO A 112 -0.68 1.40 6.50
C PRO A 112 -1.35 0.36 5.56
N GLY A 113 -1.21 0.44 4.21
CA GLY A 113 -1.69 -0.58 3.29
C GLY A 113 -2.86 -0.16 2.39
N GLY A 114 -3.35 1.08 2.48
CA GLY A 114 -4.45 1.55 1.64
C GLY A 114 -4.12 1.51 0.15
N LYS A 115 -2.89 1.87 -0.25
CA LYS A 115 -2.42 1.81 -1.62
C LYS A 115 -2.09 0.36 -2.03
N SER A 116 -1.42 -0.41 -1.17
CA SER A 116 -1.15 -1.85 -1.41
C SER A 116 -2.42 -2.65 -1.69
N THR A 117 -3.50 -2.43 -0.92
CA THR A 117 -4.78 -3.14 -1.15
C THR A 117 -5.46 -2.72 -2.45
N ALA A 118 -5.24 -1.48 -2.93
CA ALA A 118 -5.70 -1.04 -4.24
C ALA A 118 -4.92 -1.71 -5.38
N LEU A 119 -3.59 -1.79 -5.24
CA LEU A 119 -2.73 -2.48 -6.22
C LEU A 119 -3.06 -3.97 -6.29
N ALA A 120 -3.28 -4.61 -5.12
CA ALA A 120 -3.70 -6.01 -5.05
C ALA A 120 -5.04 -6.24 -5.77
N ALA A 121 -5.99 -5.31 -5.65
CA ALA A 121 -7.27 -5.39 -6.34
C ALA A 121 -7.11 -5.33 -7.87
N LYS A 122 -6.20 -4.46 -8.38
CA LYS A 122 -5.88 -4.40 -9.81
C LYS A 122 -5.20 -5.69 -10.33
N LEU A 123 -4.39 -6.34 -9.51
CA LEU A 123 -3.77 -7.62 -9.85
C LEU A 123 -4.76 -8.79 -9.90
N GLN A 124 -5.95 -8.68 -9.33
CA GLN A 124 -7.00 -9.70 -9.34
C GLN A 124 -6.55 -11.10 -8.86
N GLY A 125 -5.52 -11.15 -8.00
CA GLY A 125 -4.95 -12.40 -7.51
C GLY A 125 -3.85 -13.01 -8.40
N GLU A 126 -3.58 -12.42 -9.57
CA GLU A 126 -2.51 -12.84 -10.48
C GLU A 126 -1.22 -12.01 -10.25
N GLY A 127 -0.09 -12.53 -10.74
CA GLY A 127 1.19 -11.84 -10.58
C GLY A 127 1.72 -11.83 -9.14
N PHE A 128 2.42 -10.75 -8.76
CA PHE A 128 3.13 -10.68 -7.49
C PHE A 128 3.13 -9.25 -6.92
N LEU A 129 2.76 -9.09 -5.64
CA LEU A 129 2.84 -7.83 -4.92
C LEU A 129 3.86 -7.92 -3.77
N LEU A 130 4.88 -7.07 -3.79
CA LEU A 130 5.74 -6.83 -2.64
C LEU A 130 5.33 -5.52 -1.98
N SER A 131 4.88 -5.58 -0.72
CA SER A 131 4.59 -4.39 0.09
C SER A 131 5.67 -4.23 1.15
N ASN A 132 6.36 -3.09 1.15
CA ASN A 132 7.46 -2.82 2.05
C ASN A 132 7.22 -1.57 2.88
N ASP A 133 7.67 -1.57 4.12
CA ASP A 133 7.84 -0.35 4.92
C ASP A 133 9.06 -0.50 5.82
N ILE A 134 9.82 0.57 6.02
CA ILE A 134 11.03 0.53 6.86
C ILE A 134 10.70 0.36 8.35
N SER A 135 9.49 0.72 8.77
CA SER A 135 9.06 0.73 10.17
C SER A 135 8.32 -0.55 10.55
N ALA A 136 8.88 -1.32 11.46
CA ALA A 136 8.26 -2.55 11.99
C ALA A 136 6.91 -2.30 12.70
N SER A 137 6.73 -1.15 13.33
CA SER A 137 5.45 -0.77 13.94
C SER A 137 4.38 -0.50 12.90
N ARG A 138 4.73 0.14 11.78
CA ARG A 138 3.84 0.43 10.67
C ARG A 138 3.53 -0.81 9.81
N CYS A 139 4.41 -1.82 9.79
CA CYS A 139 4.13 -3.09 9.14
C CYS A 139 2.98 -3.88 9.78
N LYS A 140 2.64 -3.63 11.06
CA LYS A 140 1.51 -4.31 11.72
C LYS A 140 0.15 -3.94 11.11
N PRO A 141 -0.24 -2.65 11.04
CA PRO A 141 -1.47 -2.27 10.34
C PRO A 141 -1.44 -2.62 8.85
N LEU A 142 -0.29 -2.55 8.16
CA LEU A 142 -0.16 -3.01 6.79
C LEU A 142 -0.58 -4.48 6.65
N LEU A 143 -0.01 -5.36 7.49
CA LEU A 143 -0.37 -6.78 7.50
C LEU A 143 -1.86 -7.00 7.73
N LYS A 144 -2.44 -6.34 8.76
CA LYS A 144 -3.87 -6.45 9.08
C LYS A 144 -4.74 -6.05 7.88
N ASN A 145 -4.42 -4.94 7.22
CA ASN A 145 -5.21 -4.44 6.10
C ASN A 145 -5.09 -5.34 4.86
N MET A 146 -3.91 -5.91 4.59
CA MET A 146 -3.73 -6.89 3.51
C MET A 146 -4.52 -8.18 3.75
N GLU A 147 -4.54 -8.68 4.99
CA GLU A 147 -5.34 -9.85 5.38
C GLU A 147 -6.83 -9.56 5.26
N MET A 148 -7.30 -8.42 5.80
CA MET A 148 -8.72 -8.02 5.68
C MET A 148 -9.16 -7.88 4.22
N ALA A 149 -8.30 -7.36 3.36
CA ALA A 149 -8.60 -7.25 1.94
C ALA A 149 -8.65 -8.61 1.21
N GLY A 150 -8.16 -9.69 1.83
CA GLY A 150 -8.14 -11.02 1.24
C GLY A 150 -7.07 -11.22 0.16
N VAL A 151 -5.93 -10.56 0.30
CA VAL A 151 -4.85 -10.61 -0.70
C VAL A 151 -4.11 -11.95 -0.62
N LYS A 152 -4.10 -12.72 -1.72
CA LYS A 152 -3.48 -14.06 -1.82
C LYS A 152 -2.02 -14.01 -2.29
N ASN A 153 -1.68 -13.08 -3.18
CA ASN A 153 -0.44 -13.04 -3.99
C ASN A 153 0.59 -12.00 -3.53
N SER A 154 0.71 -11.79 -2.22
CA SER A 154 1.61 -10.76 -1.68
C SER A 154 2.63 -11.29 -0.67
N VAL A 155 3.75 -10.58 -0.59
CA VAL A 155 4.76 -10.70 0.48
C VAL A 155 4.91 -9.33 1.15
N ILE A 156 5.12 -9.33 2.47
CA ILE A 156 5.36 -8.09 3.23
C ILE A 156 6.78 -8.14 3.80
N THR A 157 7.55 -7.08 3.54
CA THR A 157 8.91 -6.89 4.06
C THR A 157 9.02 -5.66 4.95
N CYS A 158 10.04 -5.66 5.81
CA CYS A 158 10.39 -4.51 6.65
C CYS A 158 11.87 -4.17 6.42
N GLU A 159 12.17 -3.53 5.27
CA GLU A 159 13.54 -3.30 4.82
C GLU A 159 13.76 -1.89 4.28
N SER A 160 15.03 -1.47 4.23
CA SER A 160 15.39 -0.23 3.56
C SER A 160 15.27 -0.37 2.03
N PRO A 161 14.91 0.71 1.31
CA PRO A 161 14.86 0.71 -0.16
C PRO A 161 16.16 0.25 -0.82
N GLU A 162 17.30 0.69 -0.30
CA GLU A 162 18.64 0.33 -0.79
C GLU A 162 18.88 -1.18 -0.73
N LYS A 163 18.52 -1.83 0.40
CA LYS A 163 18.69 -3.26 0.58
C LYS A 163 17.80 -4.08 -0.36
N LEU A 164 16.58 -3.60 -0.60
CA LEU A 164 15.69 -4.20 -1.60
C LEU A 164 16.27 -4.03 -3.02
N ALA A 165 16.82 -2.85 -3.35
CA ALA A 165 17.44 -2.59 -4.66
C ALA A 165 18.65 -3.50 -4.92
N GLY A 166 19.41 -3.87 -3.89
CA GLY A 166 20.48 -4.86 -4.02
C GLY A 166 19.99 -6.27 -4.35
N ARG A 167 18.72 -6.60 -4.04
CA ARG A 167 18.14 -7.93 -4.27
C ARG A 167 17.27 -8.01 -5.52
N PHE A 168 16.59 -6.94 -5.89
CA PHE A 168 15.54 -6.92 -6.91
C PHE A 168 15.87 -6.01 -8.10
N ALA A 169 17.15 -5.89 -8.47
CA ALA A 169 17.54 -5.09 -9.62
C ALA A 169 16.81 -5.54 -10.90
N GLY A 170 16.12 -4.60 -11.58
CA GLY A 170 15.38 -4.85 -12.82
C GLY A 170 14.27 -5.91 -12.68
N TYR A 171 13.62 -6.02 -11.54
CA TYR A 171 12.68 -7.12 -11.27
C TYR A 171 11.20 -6.74 -11.44
N PHE A 172 10.80 -5.52 -11.10
CA PHE A 172 9.40 -5.11 -11.06
C PHE A 172 8.93 -4.47 -12.36
N ASP A 173 7.70 -4.78 -12.75
CA ASP A 173 7.01 -4.14 -13.87
C ASP A 173 6.46 -2.77 -13.47
N LYS A 174 5.98 -2.66 -12.23
CA LYS A 174 5.40 -1.44 -11.66
C LYS A 174 5.94 -1.20 -10.25
N ILE A 175 6.28 0.05 -9.94
CA ILE A 175 6.68 0.46 -8.59
C ILE A 175 5.84 1.66 -8.17
N LEU A 176 5.29 1.62 -6.96
CA LEU A 176 4.71 2.77 -6.27
C LEU A 176 5.66 3.24 -5.19
N VAL A 177 5.97 4.53 -5.19
CA VAL A 177 6.71 5.23 -4.14
C VAL A 177 5.81 6.34 -3.59
N ASP A 178 4.94 5.99 -2.63
CA ASP A 178 4.22 6.98 -1.83
C ASP A 178 5.15 7.42 -0.69
N ALA A 179 5.96 8.43 -0.97
CA ALA A 179 7.15 8.72 -0.19
C ALA A 179 6.84 9.37 1.17
N PRO A 180 7.66 9.11 2.20
CA PRO A 180 7.63 9.94 3.40
C PRO A 180 7.93 11.39 3.03
N CYS A 181 7.13 12.33 3.55
CA CYS A 181 7.17 13.75 3.19
C CYS A 181 6.84 14.64 4.38
N SER A 182 6.95 15.96 4.21
CA SER A 182 6.59 16.95 5.24
C SER A 182 5.11 16.96 5.61
N GLY A 183 4.23 16.36 4.77
CA GLY A 183 2.85 16.07 5.08
C GLY A 183 1.93 17.28 5.17
N GLU A 184 2.18 18.32 4.40
CA GLU A 184 1.42 19.57 4.41
C GLU A 184 -0.08 19.35 4.11
N GLY A 185 -0.42 18.37 3.25
CA GLY A 185 -1.79 17.96 2.99
C GLY A 185 -2.45 17.21 4.14
N MET A 186 -1.72 16.87 5.20
CA MET A 186 -2.29 16.20 6.38
C MET A 186 -2.61 17.14 7.54
N PHE A 187 -2.32 18.43 7.43
CA PHE A 187 -2.46 19.41 8.53
C PHE A 187 -3.86 19.47 9.12
N ARG A 188 -4.91 19.34 8.30
CA ARG A 188 -6.30 19.30 8.77
C ARG A 188 -6.61 18.06 9.61
N ARG A 189 -6.10 16.91 9.20
CA ARG A 189 -6.35 15.60 9.84
C ARG A 189 -5.43 15.34 11.03
N GLU A 190 -4.21 15.86 10.97
CA GLU A 190 -3.16 15.58 11.95
C GLU A 190 -2.45 16.88 12.38
N PRO A 191 -3.09 17.70 13.24
CA PRO A 191 -2.54 19.01 13.67
C PRO A 191 -1.16 18.93 14.35
N SER A 192 -0.74 17.73 14.79
CA SER A 192 0.61 17.50 15.32
C SER A 192 1.70 17.74 14.27
N MET A 193 1.41 17.48 12.98
CA MET A 193 2.33 17.70 11.87
C MET A 193 2.65 19.18 11.67
N VAL A 194 1.69 20.06 11.91
CA VAL A 194 1.90 21.54 11.88
C VAL A 194 3.02 21.96 12.84
N LYS A 195 3.08 21.33 14.02
CA LYS A 195 4.09 21.65 15.05
C LYS A 195 5.49 21.18 14.71
N SER A 196 5.60 20.11 13.93
CA SER A 196 6.87 19.51 13.52
C SER A 196 7.36 20.02 12.16
N TRP A 197 6.55 20.80 11.45
CA TRP A 197 6.90 21.33 10.15
C TRP A 197 7.93 22.48 10.28
N SER A 198 8.95 22.46 9.44
CA SER A 198 9.88 23.57 9.22
C SER A 198 10.48 23.48 7.80
N PRO A 199 11.06 24.58 7.28
CA PRO A 199 11.77 24.54 6.00
C PRO A 199 12.88 23.47 5.94
N GLU A 200 13.61 23.28 7.06
CA GLU A 200 14.68 22.27 7.15
C GLU A 200 14.14 20.83 7.04
N GLU A 201 12.95 20.59 7.60
CA GLU A 201 12.28 19.27 7.45
C GLU A 201 11.85 19.02 6.00
N VAL A 202 11.36 20.04 5.28
CA VAL A 202 11.05 19.96 3.85
C VAL A 202 12.31 19.55 3.06
N GLU A 203 13.43 20.24 3.27
CA GLU A 203 14.70 19.91 2.60
C GLU A 203 15.21 18.49 2.96
N ARG A 204 15.07 18.10 4.22
CA ARG A 204 15.44 16.76 4.68
C ARG A 204 14.61 15.67 3.98
N TYR A 205 13.30 15.89 3.85
CA TYR A 205 12.43 14.95 3.14
C TYR A 205 12.71 14.92 1.64
N ALA A 206 12.93 16.06 1.00
CA ALA A 206 13.30 16.12 -0.42
C ALA A 206 14.57 15.30 -0.71
N LYS A 207 15.58 15.39 0.16
CA LYS A 207 16.80 14.57 0.04
C LYS A 207 16.50 13.08 0.20
N LEU A 208 15.73 12.70 1.22
CA LEU A 208 15.34 11.30 1.45
C LEU A 208 14.56 10.71 0.28
N GLN A 209 13.64 11.47 -0.30
CA GLN A 209 12.85 11.07 -1.46
C GLN A 209 13.71 10.79 -2.69
N ARG A 210 14.73 11.62 -2.95
CA ARG A 210 15.70 11.41 -4.02
C ARG A 210 16.50 10.11 -3.87
N GLU A 211 16.88 9.76 -2.62
CA GLU A 211 17.56 8.49 -2.30
C GLU A 211 16.62 7.28 -2.50
N ILE A 212 15.34 7.39 -2.09
CA ILE A 212 14.33 6.35 -2.28
C ILE A 212 14.06 6.13 -3.77
N LEU A 213 13.87 7.20 -4.54
CA LEU A 213 13.63 7.13 -5.98
C LEU A 213 14.82 6.53 -6.74
N THR A 214 16.05 6.87 -6.37
CA THR A 214 17.26 6.25 -6.92
C THR A 214 17.30 4.74 -6.68
N SER A 215 16.88 4.30 -5.49
CA SER A 215 16.75 2.87 -5.18
C SER A 215 15.63 2.21 -6.00
N ALA A 216 14.49 2.87 -6.17
CA ALA A 216 13.37 2.39 -6.97
C ALA A 216 13.74 2.26 -8.45
N ALA A 217 14.47 3.24 -9.01
CA ALA A 217 14.93 3.22 -10.41
C ALA A 217 15.79 1.99 -10.76
N ARG A 218 16.56 1.48 -9.79
CA ARG A 218 17.36 0.25 -9.96
C ARG A 218 16.50 -1.01 -10.00
N MET A 219 15.32 -0.99 -9.38
CA MET A 219 14.44 -2.16 -9.26
C MET A 219 13.44 -2.31 -10.40
N ILE A 220 13.18 -1.23 -11.16
CA ILE A 220 12.24 -1.25 -12.28
C ILE A 220 12.86 -1.88 -13.52
N LYS A 221 12.10 -2.71 -14.23
CA LYS A 221 12.48 -3.28 -15.53
C LYS A 221 12.54 -2.21 -16.62
N PRO A 222 13.29 -2.45 -17.72
CA PRO A 222 13.08 -1.73 -18.97
C PRO A 222 11.60 -1.80 -19.38
N GLY A 223 11.05 -0.67 -19.85
CA GLY A 223 9.62 -0.54 -20.20
C GLY A 223 8.66 -0.43 -19.01
N GLY A 224 9.13 -0.63 -17.76
CA GLY A 224 8.32 -0.57 -16.56
C GLY A 224 7.96 0.85 -16.13
N TYR A 225 7.02 0.96 -15.18
CA TYR A 225 6.49 2.24 -14.69
C TYR A 225 6.80 2.45 -13.21
N LEU A 226 7.21 3.65 -12.85
CA LEU A 226 7.45 4.11 -11.48
C LEU A 226 6.54 5.29 -11.20
N LEU A 227 5.61 5.15 -10.24
CA LEU A 227 4.79 6.25 -9.76
C LEU A 227 5.36 6.78 -8.46
N TYR A 228 5.66 8.06 -8.45
CA TYR A 228 6.06 8.84 -7.28
C TYR A 228 4.88 9.67 -6.77
N SER A 229 4.66 9.71 -5.47
CA SER A 229 3.64 10.53 -4.84
C SER A 229 4.04 11.02 -3.46
N THR A 230 3.46 12.14 -3.05
CA THR A 230 3.59 12.74 -1.73
C THR A 230 2.24 13.30 -1.27
N CYS A 231 2.07 13.47 0.03
CA CYS A 231 0.96 14.24 0.60
C CYS A 231 1.42 15.64 1.06
N THR A 232 2.33 16.28 0.34
CA THR A 232 2.79 17.64 0.59
C THR A 232 2.51 18.55 -0.61
N PHE A 233 2.70 19.87 -0.43
CA PHE A 233 2.61 20.88 -1.49
C PHE A 233 3.97 21.53 -1.77
N ALA A 234 5.00 21.12 -1.05
CA ALA A 234 6.35 21.66 -1.16
C ALA A 234 6.95 21.36 -2.54
N LYS A 235 7.23 22.38 -3.32
CA LYS A 235 7.86 22.24 -4.64
C LYS A 235 9.21 21.53 -4.58
N GLU A 236 9.94 21.65 -3.47
CA GLU A 236 11.22 21.02 -3.17
C GLU A 236 11.09 19.48 -3.15
N GLU A 237 9.97 19.00 -2.60
CA GLU A 237 9.63 17.59 -2.49
C GLU A 237 8.90 17.06 -3.74
N ASP A 238 8.26 17.92 -4.51
CA ASP A 238 7.43 17.60 -5.67
C ASP A 238 8.18 17.84 -6.98
N GLU A 239 7.97 18.97 -7.69
CA GLU A 239 8.54 19.23 -9.02
C GLU A 239 10.06 19.24 -9.03
N GLN A 240 10.72 19.78 -7.99
CA GLN A 240 12.18 19.80 -7.94
C GLN A 240 12.78 18.40 -7.71
N THR A 241 12.07 17.54 -6.98
CA THR A 241 12.47 16.13 -6.85
C THR A 241 12.24 15.36 -8.14
N VAL A 242 11.16 15.64 -8.89
CA VAL A 242 10.92 15.09 -10.24
C VAL A 242 12.01 15.55 -11.20
N GLU A 243 12.33 16.85 -11.24
CA GLU A 243 13.39 17.41 -12.08
C GLU A 243 14.74 16.74 -11.78
N TYR A 244 15.12 16.67 -10.50
CA TYR A 244 16.35 16.01 -10.06
C TYR A 244 16.39 14.55 -10.51
N PHE A 245 15.31 13.80 -10.33
CA PHE A 245 15.25 12.39 -10.73
C PHE A 245 15.50 12.21 -12.23
N LEU A 246 14.85 13.00 -13.08
CA LEU A 246 15.01 12.92 -14.54
C LEU A 246 16.38 13.38 -15.04
N GLU A 247 17.07 14.25 -14.29
CA GLU A 247 18.45 14.63 -14.59
C GLU A 247 19.45 13.50 -14.29
N GLN A 248 19.22 12.77 -13.21
CA GLN A 248 20.10 11.66 -12.80
C GLN A 248 19.80 10.37 -13.59
N HIS A 249 18.56 10.17 -14.03
CA HIS A 249 18.08 8.95 -14.68
C HIS A 249 17.53 9.29 -16.08
N ARG A 250 18.45 9.49 -17.05
CA ARG A 250 18.10 9.88 -18.43
C ARG A 250 17.39 8.78 -19.23
N ASP A 251 17.37 7.57 -18.71
CA ASP A 251 16.62 6.43 -19.23
C ASP A 251 15.15 6.44 -18.80
N PHE A 252 14.71 7.46 -18.05
CA PHE A 252 13.30 7.66 -17.68
C PHE A 252 12.71 8.88 -18.40
N SER A 253 11.42 8.75 -18.70
CA SER A 253 10.57 9.86 -19.21
C SER A 253 9.33 10.00 -18.32
N LEU A 254 8.88 11.24 -18.17
CA LEU A 254 7.66 11.56 -17.46
C LEU A 254 6.45 11.31 -18.36
N GLN A 255 5.50 10.54 -17.88
CA GLN A 255 4.26 10.21 -18.60
C GLN A 255 3.13 11.13 -18.13
N GLU A 256 2.26 11.50 -19.05
CA GLU A 256 1.08 12.28 -18.74
C GLU A 256 0.10 11.47 -17.87
N LEU A 257 -0.30 12.03 -16.74
CA LEU A 257 -1.34 11.48 -15.89
C LEU A 257 -2.73 12.05 -16.28
N PRO A 258 -3.83 11.31 -15.98
CA PRO A 258 -5.17 11.81 -16.24
C PRO A 258 -5.42 13.16 -15.54
N LEU A 259 -6.02 14.09 -16.26
CA LEU A 259 -6.52 15.37 -15.72
C LEU A 259 -8.01 15.21 -15.43
N CYS A 260 -8.40 15.37 -14.18
CA CYS A 260 -9.77 15.33 -13.71
C CYS A 260 -10.16 16.70 -13.12
N ASP A 261 -11.47 16.94 -12.93
CA ASP A 261 -11.96 18.19 -12.37
C ASP A 261 -11.29 18.56 -11.04
N GLY A 262 -10.78 19.78 -10.96
CA GLY A 262 -10.09 20.33 -9.79
C GLY A 262 -8.63 19.89 -9.62
N ILE A 263 -8.15 18.93 -10.42
CA ILE A 263 -6.73 18.54 -10.41
C ILE A 263 -5.95 19.50 -11.31
N GLU A 264 -4.79 19.93 -10.85
CA GLU A 264 -3.89 20.78 -11.61
C GLU A 264 -2.69 20.01 -12.19
N GLU A 265 -2.11 20.58 -13.23
CA GLU A 265 -0.82 20.19 -13.77
C GLU A 265 0.31 20.61 -12.81
N GLY A 266 1.43 19.91 -12.86
CA GLY A 266 2.68 20.38 -12.24
C GLY A 266 3.13 21.71 -12.85
N LYS A 267 3.86 22.50 -12.07
CA LYS A 267 4.22 23.89 -12.41
C LYS A 267 5.69 23.99 -12.83
N PRO A 268 6.02 24.28 -14.11
CA PRO A 268 7.39 24.48 -14.57
C PRO A 268 8.15 25.55 -13.78
N GLU A 269 7.47 26.63 -13.39
CA GLU A 269 8.03 27.73 -12.60
C GLU A 269 8.41 27.34 -11.14
N TRP A 270 8.00 26.16 -10.71
CA TRP A 270 8.38 25.61 -9.40
C TRP A 270 9.58 24.66 -9.48
N THR A 271 10.03 24.31 -10.66
CA THR A 271 11.32 23.63 -10.89
C THR A 271 12.48 24.63 -10.80
N ILE A 272 13.69 24.11 -10.74
CA ILE A 272 14.91 24.97 -10.69
C ILE A 272 15.24 25.54 -12.07
N ARG A 273 14.96 24.77 -13.15
CA ARG A 273 15.35 25.11 -14.53
C ARG A 273 14.21 25.40 -15.49
N GLY A 274 12.97 25.50 -14.97
CA GLY A 274 11.79 25.72 -15.81
C GLY A 274 11.44 24.53 -16.69
N ARG A 275 11.47 23.33 -16.13
CA ARG A 275 11.27 22.08 -16.87
C ARG A 275 9.81 21.89 -17.29
N GLU A 276 9.52 21.98 -18.59
CA GLU A 276 8.16 21.98 -19.14
C GLU A 276 7.41 20.66 -18.98
N ASP A 277 8.08 19.50 -19.03
CA ASP A 277 7.43 18.20 -18.97
C ASP A 277 6.85 17.87 -17.58
N VAL A 278 7.18 18.63 -16.52
CA VAL A 278 6.51 18.50 -15.22
C VAL A 278 5.01 18.82 -15.26
N LYS A 279 4.51 19.44 -16.32
CA LYS A 279 3.06 19.58 -16.59
C LYS A 279 2.33 18.24 -16.67
N ASN A 280 3.06 17.15 -16.92
CA ASN A 280 2.52 15.79 -16.88
C ASN A 280 2.23 15.28 -15.47
N CYS A 281 2.78 15.91 -14.42
CA CYS A 281 2.45 15.62 -13.02
C CYS A 281 1.06 16.13 -12.67
N ARG A 282 0.53 15.70 -11.54
CA ARG A 282 -0.79 16.15 -11.03
C ARG A 282 -0.67 16.64 -9.60
N ARG A 283 -1.29 17.79 -9.35
CA ARG A 283 -1.43 18.41 -8.04
C ARG A 283 -2.88 18.42 -7.59
N PHE A 284 -3.11 17.94 -6.41
CA PHE A 284 -4.39 17.94 -5.73
C PHE A 284 -4.31 19.00 -4.62
N LEU A 285 -4.94 20.14 -4.82
CA LEU A 285 -4.96 21.23 -3.83
C LEU A 285 -6.31 21.27 -3.11
N PRO A 286 -6.35 21.36 -1.77
CA PRO A 286 -7.57 21.15 -0.98
C PRO A 286 -8.67 22.21 -1.22
N HIS A 287 -8.36 23.35 -1.81
CA HIS A 287 -9.33 24.36 -2.23
C HIS A 287 -9.92 24.10 -3.64
N LYS A 288 -9.35 23.16 -4.39
CA LYS A 288 -9.80 22.81 -5.76
C LYS A 288 -10.44 21.42 -5.83
N VAL A 289 -10.01 20.51 -4.97
CA VAL A 289 -10.54 19.13 -4.91
C VAL A 289 -11.23 18.86 -3.58
N LYS A 290 -12.21 17.98 -3.58
CA LYS A 290 -12.79 17.44 -2.35
C LYS A 290 -11.83 16.41 -1.74
N GLY A 291 -10.73 16.88 -1.12
CA GLY A 291 -9.68 16.05 -0.52
C GLY A 291 -8.67 16.85 0.30
N GLU A 292 -7.71 16.16 0.92
CA GLU A 292 -6.65 16.82 1.73
C GLU A 292 -5.50 17.32 0.87
N GLY A 293 -5.32 16.74 -0.30
CA GLY A 293 -4.29 17.09 -1.24
C GLY A 293 -3.19 16.04 -1.40
N HIS A 294 -2.59 16.05 -2.57
CA HIS A 294 -1.56 15.09 -2.98
C HIS A 294 -0.75 15.64 -4.17
N PHE A 295 0.38 14.98 -4.44
CA PHE A 295 1.13 15.13 -5.68
C PHE A 295 1.38 13.76 -6.28
N ALA A 296 1.39 13.66 -7.63
CA ALA A 296 1.69 12.44 -8.35
C ALA A 296 2.48 12.70 -9.63
N ALA A 297 3.50 11.86 -9.89
CA ALA A 297 4.31 11.84 -11.10
C ALA A 297 4.53 10.40 -11.56
N LEU A 298 4.26 10.10 -12.83
CA LEU A 298 4.43 8.78 -13.43
C LEU A 298 5.64 8.78 -14.36
N PHE A 299 6.62 7.95 -14.06
CA PHE A 299 7.79 7.75 -14.92
C PHE A 299 7.70 6.41 -15.65
N ARG A 300 8.21 6.38 -16.88
CA ARG A 300 8.43 5.15 -17.64
C ARG A 300 9.91 5.00 -17.96
N LYS A 301 10.46 3.83 -17.69
CA LYS A 301 11.82 3.47 -18.08
C LYS A 301 11.87 3.11 -19.56
N ALA A 302 12.89 3.53 -20.29
CA ALA A 302 13.07 3.20 -21.69
C ALA A 302 13.16 1.69 -21.93
N ASP A 303 12.66 1.23 -23.07
CA ASP A 303 12.77 -0.16 -23.50
C ASP A 303 14.21 -0.49 -23.91
N GLY A 304 14.72 -1.67 -23.54
CA GLY A 304 15.97 -2.23 -24.09
C GLY A 304 17.27 -1.56 -23.62
N VAL A 305 17.24 -0.63 -22.66
CA VAL A 305 18.45 -0.11 -22.05
C VAL A 305 18.88 -1.05 -20.94
N GLU A 306 19.80 -1.98 -21.22
CA GLU A 306 20.60 -2.57 -20.16
C GLU A 306 21.27 -1.43 -19.40
N SER A 307 21.08 -1.36 -18.10
CA SER A 307 21.68 -0.32 -17.25
C SER A 307 23.17 -0.20 -17.53
N VAL A 308 23.63 0.97 -17.97
CA VAL A 308 25.05 1.30 -18.24
C VAL A 308 25.82 1.44 -16.91
N ASP A 309 25.40 0.80 -15.85
CA ASP A 309 26.13 0.72 -14.58
C ASP A 309 26.98 -0.57 -14.51
N LYS A 310 27.83 -0.80 -15.51
CA LYS A 310 29.01 -1.65 -15.39
C LYS A 310 30.28 -0.85 -15.12
N GLN A 311 30.22 0.24 -14.40
CA GLN A 311 31.44 0.77 -13.76
C GLN A 311 31.46 0.27 -12.31
N CYS A 312 32.22 -0.79 -12.10
CA CYS A 312 32.72 -1.25 -10.81
C CYS A 312 33.18 -0.08 -9.95
N ILE A 313 32.35 0.37 -9.03
CA ILE A 313 32.86 1.01 -7.82
C ILE A 313 33.39 -0.14 -6.98
N LYS A 314 34.71 -0.21 -6.86
CA LYS A 314 35.41 -1.15 -5.98
C LYS A 314 34.87 -0.97 -4.57
N GLU A 315 34.55 -2.09 -3.91
CA GLU A 315 33.93 -2.20 -2.58
C GLU A 315 34.76 -1.61 -1.41
N ASP A 316 35.86 -0.90 -1.66
CA ASP A 316 36.85 -0.60 -0.62
C ASP A 316 36.73 0.78 0.06
N ASP A 317 35.83 1.70 -0.37
CA ASP A 317 35.84 3.08 0.15
C ASP A 317 34.62 3.54 0.97
N ILE A 318 33.58 2.73 1.18
CA ILE A 318 32.36 3.16 1.90
C ILE A 318 32.30 2.68 3.38
N SER A 319 33.25 1.86 3.82
CA SER A 319 33.15 1.23 5.16
C SER A 319 33.59 2.10 6.36
N LYS A 320 33.96 3.36 6.18
CA LYS A 320 34.57 4.16 7.27
C LYS A 320 33.82 5.37 7.78
N SER A 321 32.69 5.80 7.21
CA SER A 321 32.02 7.04 7.63
C SER A 321 30.66 6.93 8.34
N VAL A 322 30.04 5.75 8.41
CA VAL A 322 28.67 5.59 8.98
C VAL A 322 28.61 4.93 10.36
N HIS A 323 29.73 4.68 11.03
CA HIS A 323 29.77 3.86 12.24
C HIS A 323 29.68 4.62 13.57
N LYS A 324 29.22 5.88 13.62
CA LYS A 324 29.27 6.63 14.90
C LYS A 324 27.93 7.09 15.51
N GLU A 325 26.78 6.98 14.84
CA GLU A 325 25.51 7.50 15.40
C GLU A 325 24.36 6.50 15.62
N THR A 326 24.57 5.21 15.41
CA THR A 326 23.49 4.21 15.51
C THR A 326 23.53 3.27 16.73
N LYS A 327 24.38 3.53 17.74
CA LYS A 327 24.50 2.60 18.89
C LYS A 327 23.37 2.67 19.93
N ASP A 328 22.50 3.68 19.92
CA ASP A 328 21.45 3.84 20.95
C ASP A 328 20.03 3.37 20.55
N LYS A 329 19.80 2.91 19.33
CA LYS A 329 18.49 2.42 18.87
C LYS A 329 18.35 0.90 18.66
N GLU A 330 19.40 0.12 18.89
CA GLU A 330 19.41 -1.34 18.65
C GLU A 330 18.80 -2.20 19.79
N LYS A 331 18.27 -1.60 20.86
CA LYS A 331 17.82 -2.36 22.05
C LYS A 331 16.35 -2.84 22.00
N MET A 332 15.58 -2.61 20.93
CA MET A 332 14.13 -2.88 20.91
C MET A 332 13.60 -3.86 19.85
N CYS A 333 14.40 -4.74 19.30
CA CYS A 333 13.87 -5.80 18.39
C CYS A 333 14.71 -7.09 18.51
N LYS A 334 14.57 -7.82 19.63
CA LYS A 334 15.23 -9.13 19.77
C LYS A 334 14.45 -10.33 19.23
N ASP A 335 13.26 -10.17 18.65
CA ASP A 335 12.40 -11.28 18.17
C ASP A 335 12.29 -11.43 16.64
N GLY A 336 13.04 -10.67 15.86
CA GLY A 336 13.07 -10.77 14.39
C GLY A 336 14.03 -11.85 13.89
N LYS A 337 13.71 -13.13 14.04
CA LYS A 337 14.45 -14.19 13.34
C LYS A 337 14.21 -14.07 11.86
N THR A 338 15.28 -13.85 11.09
CA THR A 338 15.29 -13.85 9.62
C THR A 338 14.66 -15.14 9.12
N GLN A 339 13.49 -15.06 8.48
CA GLN A 339 12.83 -16.22 7.91
C GLN A 339 13.53 -16.58 6.60
N ASN A 340 14.26 -17.69 6.58
CA ASN A 340 14.83 -18.22 5.35
C ASN A 340 13.71 -18.88 4.52
N ILE A 341 13.16 -18.17 3.55
CA ILE A 341 12.32 -18.75 2.50
C ILE A 341 13.27 -19.38 1.48
N SER A 342 13.84 -20.53 1.81
CA SER A 342 14.59 -21.32 0.84
C SER A 342 13.64 -22.21 0.05
N LYS A 343 13.92 -22.41 -1.24
CA LYS A 343 13.15 -23.19 -2.23
C LYS A 343 12.28 -24.28 -1.60
N VAL A 344 11.00 -24.28 -1.96
CA VAL A 344 10.03 -25.36 -1.67
C VAL A 344 10.65 -26.70 -2.04
N LYS A 345 11.12 -27.47 -1.04
CA LYS A 345 11.37 -28.90 -1.20
C LYS A 345 10.06 -29.59 -0.94
N ASN A 346 9.82 -30.76 -1.57
CA ASN A 346 8.64 -31.59 -1.35
C ASN A 346 8.35 -31.70 0.16
N VAL A 347 7.47 -30.83 0.65
CA VAL A 347 7.09 -30.78 2.05
C VAL A 347 5.92 -31.71 2.24
N LYS A 348 6.06 -32.67 3.18
CA LYS A 348 4.94 -33.55 3.54
C LYS A 348 3.83 -32.72 4.18
N ILE A 349 2.70 -32.58 3.50
CA ILE A 349 1.52 -31.88 4.02
C ILE A 349 0.88 -32.78 5.10
N PRO A 350 0.56 -32.25 6.31
CA PRO A 350 -0.14 -33.01 7.34
C PRO A 350 -1.53 -33.44 6.87
N GLU A 351 -1.94 -34.66 7.21
CA GLU A 351 -3.21 -35.25 6.79
C GLU A 351 -4.42 -34.40 7.14
N ALA A 352 -4.49 -33.89 8.37
CA ALA A 352 -5.58 -33.01 8.83
C ALA A 352 -5.69 -31.71 8.03
N MET A 353 -4.56 -31.15 7.56
CA MET A 353 -4.56 -30.01 6.65
C MET A 353 -5.04 -30.40 5.26
N ASP A 354 -4.53 -31.49 4.70
CA ASP A 354 -4.93 -31.97 3.37
C ASP A 354 -6.42 -32.28 3.32
N GLU A 355 -6.98 -32.92 4.36
CA GLU A 355 -8.39 -33.19 4.48
C GLU A 355 -9.25 -31.93 4.47
N PHE A 356 -8.89 -30.92 5.27
CA PHE A 356 -9.58 -29.61 5.29
C PHE A 356 -9.50 -28.90 3.93
N MET A 357 -8.30 -28.84 3.36
CA MET A 357 -8.03 -28.06 2.15
C MET A 357 -8.59 -28.68 0.87
N ARG A 358 -8.89 -29.99 0.83
CA ARG A 358 -9.49 -30.67 -0.34
C ARG A 358 -10.85 -30.09 -0.76
N GLU A 359 -11.51 -29.34 0.11
CA GLU A 359 -12.77 -28.67 -0.22
C GLU A 359 -12.56 -27.38 -1.03
N ILE A 360 -11.33 -26.89 -1.12
CA ILE A 360 -10.95 -25.71 -1.90
C ILE A 360 -10.58 -26.18 -3.31
N PRO A 361 -11.23 -25.65 -4.38
CA PRO A 361 -11.02 -26.12 -5.74
C PRO A 361 -9.56 -26.05 -6.22
N GLU A 362 -8.83 -24.97 -5.82
CA GLU A 362 -7.45 -24.77 -6.24
C GLU A 362 -6.41 -25.54 -5.40
N TRP A 363 -6.84 -26.36 -4.44
CA TRP A 363 -5.94 -27.02 -3.49
C TRP A 363 -4.79 -27.78 -4.14
N GLU A 364 -5.07 -28.58 -5.19
CA GLU A 364 -4.03 -29.34 -5.87
C GLU A 364 -2.95 -28.45 -6.52
N GLN A 365 -3.34 -27.28 -7.02
CA GLN A 365 -2.42 -26.29 -7.58
C GLN A 365 -1.59 -25.59 -6.50
N TRP A 366 -2.14 -25.43 -5.29
CA TRP A 366 -1.45 -24.76 -4.19
C TRP A 366 -0.37 -25.62 -3.53
N LYS A 367 -0.49 -26.94 -3.54
CA LYS A 367 0.41 -27.88 -2.85
C LYS A 367 1.90 -27.61 -3.10
N ASN A 368 2.26 -27.27 -4.33
CA ASN A 368 3.65 -27.03 -4.72
C ASN A 368 4.22 -25.69 -4.24
N ARG A 369 3.37 -24.82 -3.67
CA ARG A 369 3.75 -23.49 -3.19
C ARG A 369 3.63 -23.34 -1.67
N ILE A 370 3.37 -24.44 -0.97
CA ILE A 370 3.22 -24.42 0.49
C ILE A 370 4.58 -24.47 1.17
N ILE A 371 4.75 -23.60 2.14
CA ILE A 371 5.88 -23.62 3.06
C ILE A 371 5.39 -23.70 4.50
N PHE A 372 6.21 -24.29 5.35
CA PHE A 372 5.96 -24.30 6.79
C PHE A 372 7.04 -23.49 7.50
N ILE A 373 6.60 -22.62 8.40
CA ILE A 373 7.44 -21.89 9.33
C ILE A 373 7.03 -22.34 10.74
N LYS A 374 7.74 -23.32 11.29
CA LYS A 374 7.32 -24.10 12.46
C LYS A 374 6.00 -24.83 12.16
N GLU A 375 4.94 -24.56 12.91
CA GLU A 375 3.61 -25.15 12.76
C GLU A 375 2.70 -24.38 11.80
N ARG A 376 3.14 -23.21 11.32
CA ARG A 376 2.36 -22.32 10.44
C ARG A 376 2.55 -22.64 8.98
N ALA A 377 1.44 -22.87 8.27
CA ALA A 377 1.40 -23.09 6.85
C ALA A 377 1.15 -21.79 6.08
N PHE A 378 1.91 -21.57 5.01
CA PHE A 378 1.76 -20.40 4.13
C PHE A 378 1.73 -20.84 2.67
N LEU A 379 0.88 -20.18 1.87
CA LEU A 379 0.86 -20.30 0.43
C LEU A 379 1.69 -19.16 -0.18
N LEU A 380 2.80 -19.49 -0.83
CA LEU A 380 3.60 -18.51 -1.56
C LEU A 380 2.88 -18.03 -2.82
N PRO A 381 3.06 -16.75 -3.23
CA PRO A 381 2.68 -16.29 -4.56
C PRO A 381 3.32 -17.11 -5.67
N GLU A 382 2.72 -17.10 -6.86
CA GLU A 382 3.34 -17.71 -8.03
C GLU A 382 4.64 -17.00 -8.39
N ASN A 383 5.64 -17.77 -8.82
CA ASN A 383 6.96 -17.25 -9.15
C ASN A 383 7.57 -16.37 -8.05
N CYS A 384 7.26 -16.68 -6.77
CA CYS A 384 7.78 -15.97 -5.61
C CYS A 384 9.32 -15.93 -5.63
N PRO A 385 9.95 -14.76 -5.58
CA PRO A 385 11.41 -14.65 -5.56
C PRO A 385 11.98 -15.13 -4.23
N ASP A 386 13.31 -15.35 -4.20
CA ASP A 386 14.00 -15.66 -2.96
C ASP A 386 14.22 -14.39 -2.11
N PHE A 387 13.81 -14.45 -0.85
CA PHE A 387 13.94 -13.38 0.15
C PHE A 387 15.10 -13.61 1.15
N LYS A 388 16.06 -14.48 0.82
CA LYS A 388 17.20 -14.74 1.71
C LYS A 388 17.93 -13.46 2.08
N GLY A 389 18.13 -13.24 3.37
CA GLY A 389 18.81 -12.05 3.91
C GLY A 389 17.91 -10.83 4.13
N LEU A 390 16.61 -10.90 3.76
CA LEU A 390 15.64 -9.84 4.00
C LEU A 390 14.77 -10.13 5.22
N ARG A 391 14.29 -9.08 5.89
CA ARG A 391 13.31 -9.18 6.98
C ARG A 391 11.91 -9.31 6.39
N VAL A 392 11.41 -10.55 6.32
CA VAL A 392 10.06 -10.84 5.86
C VAL A 392 9.11 -10.85 7.05
N VAL A 393 8.07 -10.03 6.95
CA VAL A 393 6.98 -9.95 7.95
C VAL A 393 5.91 -11.00 7.64
N ARG A 394 5.60 -11.19 6.35
CA ARG A 394 4.60 -12.15 5.86
C ARG A 394 5.06 -12.76 4.54
N SER A 395 5.02 -14.09 4.47
CA SER A 395 5.46 -14.89 3.32
C SER A 395 4.24 -15.45 2.55
N GLY A 396 3.51 -14.60 1.85
CA GLY A 396 2.29 -15.03 1.16
C GLY A 396 1.06 -15.16 2.07
N LEU A 397 0.06 -15.93 1.63
CA LEU A 397 -1.18 -16.15 2.37
C LEU A 397 -0.94 -17.11 3.55
N TYR A 398 -1.26 -16.68 4.75
CA TYR A 398 -1.26 -17.54 5.92
C TYR A 398 -2.49 -18.47 5.88
N LEU A 399 -2.25 -19.77 5.81
CA LEU A 399 -3.30 -20.78 5.69
C LEU A 399 -3.85 -21.21 7.05
N GLY A 400 -2.99 -21.35 8.05
CA GLY A 400 -3.37 -21.79 9.38
C GLY A 400 -2.26 -22.52 10.13
N ASP A 401 -2.57 -23.01 11.32
CA ASP A 401 -1.66 -23.74 12.19
C ASP A 401 -1.88 -25.26 12.08
N CYS A 402 -0.81 -25.98 11.78
CA CYS A 402 -0.80 -27.44 11.73
C CYS A 402 -0.39 -28.00 13.10
N LEU A 403 -1.36 -28.32 13.93
CA LEU A 403 -1.15 -28.96 15.21
C LEU A 403 -1.06 -30.47 15.07
N LYS A 404 -0.64 -31.20 16.12
CA LYS A 404 -0.37 -32.64 16.06
C LYS A 404 -1.52 -33.50 15.50
N LYS A 405 -2.77 -33.11 15.74
CA LYS A 405 -3.96 -33.90 15.37
C LYS A 405 -5.02 -33.09 14.63
N ARG A 406 -4.82 -31.80 14.40
CA ARG A 406 -5.80 -30.92 13.75
C ARG A 406 -5.13 -29.80 12.98
N PHE A 407 -5.82 -29.30 11.99
CA PHE A 407 -5.51 -28.06 11.30
C PHE A 407 -6.46 -26.95 11.79
N GLU A 408 -5.90 -25.82 12.16
CA GLU A 408 -6.66 -24.63 12.54
C GLU A 408 -6.53 -23.60 11.42
N PRO A 409 -7.57 -23.42 10.56
CA PRO A 409 -7.52 -22.45 9.47
C PRO A 409 -7.44 -21.04 10.00
N SER A 410 -6.70 -20.20 9.30
CA SER A 410 -6.50 -18.80 9.70
C SER A 410 -7.63 -17.90 9.23
N GLN A 411 -7.82 -16.75 9.92
CA GLN A 411 -8.68 -15.67 9.43
C GLN A 411 -8.25 -15.17 8.05
N ALA A 412 -6.95 -15.09 7.78
CA ALA A 412 -6.43 -14.66 6.47
C ALA A 412 -6.89 -15.57 5.34
N LEU A 413 -6.92 -16.90 5.55
CA LEU A 413 -7.47 -17.85 4.59
C LEU A 413 -8.97 -17.61 4.37
N ALA A 414 -9.74 -17.48 5.46
CA ALA A 414 -11.19 -17.22 5.36
C ALA A 414 -11.48 -15.91 4.61
N MET A 415 -10.70 -14.85 4.87
CA MET A 415 -10.83 -13.57 4.17
C MET A 415 -10.43 -13.65 2.69
N ALA A 416 -9.55 -14.57 2.31
CA ALA A 416 -9.05 -14.72 0.95
C ALA A 416 -9.97 -15.59 0.06
N LEU A 417 -10.79 -16.46 0.66
CA LEU A 417 -11.72 -17.32 -0.07
C LEU A 417 -13.01 -16.57 -0.42
N LYS A 418 -13.58 -16.88 -1.58
CA LYS A 418 -14.93 -16.49 -1.96
C LYS A 418 -15.94 -17.53 -1.41
N PRO A 419 -17.21 -17.16 -1.20
CA PRO A 419 -18.21 -18.09 -0.68
C PRO A 419 -18.36 -19.40 -1.47
N GLU A 420 -18.22 -19.32 -2.80
CA GLU A 420 -18.28 -20.44 -3.71
C GLU A 420 -17.03 -21.35 -3.73
N GLU A 421 -15.92 -20.85 -3.18
CA GLU A 421 -14.64 -21.60 -3.11
C GLU A 421 -14.56 -22.53 -1.90
N TYR A 422 -15.55 -22.49 -0.98
CA TYR A 422 -15.58 -23.38 0.17
C TYR A 422 -17.02 -23.88 0.45
N LYS A 423 -17.23 -25.21 0.36
CA LYS A 423 -18.57 -25.80 0.42
C LYS A 423 -19.28 -25.68 1.77
N ARG A 424 -18.50 -25.69 2.86
CA ARG A 424 -19.05 -25.61 4.23
C ARG A 424 -19.10 -24.17 4.69
N SER A 425 -19.92 -23.36 4.04
CA SER A 425 -20.12 -21.93 4.37
C SER A 425 -21.55 -21.67 4.80
N VAL A 426 -21.73 -20.73 5.74
CA VAL A 426 -23.04 -20.23 6.14
C VAL A 426 -23.09 -18.75 5.82
N SER A 427 -24.17 -18.29 5.23
CA SER A 427 -24.38 -16.91 4.85
C SER A 427 -25.44 -16.25 5.71
N PHE A 428 -25.12 -15.09 6.28
CA PHE A 428 -26.03 -14.25 7.02
C PHE A 428 -26.22 -12.91 6.29
N LYS A 429 -27.39 -12.28 6.49
CA LYS A 429 -27.56 -10.87 6.11
C LYS A 429 -26.76 -9.99 7.04
N ALA A 430 -26.28 -8.83 6.56
CA ALA A 430 -25.46 -7.93 7.37
C ALA A 430 -26.15 -7.43 8.66
N GLU A 431 -27.48 -7.37 8.64
CA GLU A 431 -28.33 -6.91 9.72
C GLU A 431 -28.71 -8.03 10.71
N ASP A 432 -28.29 -9.27 10.43
CA ASP A 432 -28.62 -10.43 11.29
C ASP A 432 -27.85 -10.35 12.62
N ILE A 433 -28.56 -10.67 13.72
CA ILE A 433 -27.96 -10.73 15.06
C ILE A 433 -26.77 -11.71 15.12
N CYS A 434 -26.80 -12.76 14.31
CA CYS A 434 -25.70 -13.72 14.20
C CYS A 434 -24.38 -13.06 13.73
N VAL A 435 -24.45 -12.04 12.86
CA VAL A 435 -23.27 -11.28 12.42
C VAL A 435 -22.71 -10.45 13.57
N GLU A 436 -23.57 -9.79 14.34
CA GLU A 436 -23.15 -9.02 15.51
C GLU A 436 -22.48 -9.92 16.57
N LYS A 437 -23.10 -11.08 16.89
CA LYS A 437 -22.51 -12.09 17.77
C LYS A 437 -21.15 -12.54 17.26
N TYR A 438 -21.07 -12.87 15.97
CA TYR A 438 -19.82 -13.27 15.32
C TYR A 438 -18.72 -12.22 15.50
N LEU A 439 -19.02 -10.95 15.21
CA LEU A 439 -18.06 -9.85 15.33
C LEU A 439 -17.61 -9.59 16.78
N ARG A 440 -18.46 -9.93 17.76
CA ARG A 440 -18.12 -9.87 19.20
C ARG A 440 -17.36 -11.10 19.70
N GLY A 441 -17.17 -12.12 18.86
CA GLY A 441 -16.57 -13.40 19.27
C GLY A 441 -17.48 -14.26 20.13
N GLU A 442 -18.80 -14.04 20.08
CA GLU A 442 -19.82 -14.84 20.77
C GLU A 442 -20.18 -16.10 19.97
N THR A 443 -20.77 -17.09 20.65
CA THR A 443 -21.25 -18.31 19.99
C THR A 443 -22.45 -17.99 19.09
N VAL A 444 -22.41 -18.52 17.88
CA VAL A 444 -23.50 -18.46 16.90
C VAL A 444 -24.09 -19.86 16.75
N ASP A 445 -25.37 -20.02 17.10
CA ASP A 445 -26.09 -21.27 16.93
C ASP A 445 -26.57 -21.40 15.49
N ILE A 446 -26.23 -22.51 14.84
CA ILE A 446 -26.56 -22.77 13.44
C ILE A 446 -27.38 -24.07 13.40
N GLU A 447 -28.64 -23.99 13.03
CA GLU A 447 -29.59 -25.12 13.07
C GLU A 447 -29.28 -26.28 12.12
N ALA A 448 -28.32 -26.15 11.23
CA ALA A 448 -28.23 -27.06 10.08
C ALA A 448 -26.85 -27.61 9.76
N VAL A 449 -25.93 -27.82 10.71
CA VAL A 449 -24.67 -28.49 10.33
C VAL A 449 -24.17 -29.44 11.41
N SER A 450 -24.16 -30.74 11.09
CA SER A 450 -23.40 -31.70 11.85
C SER A 450 -21.90 -31.35 11.80
N TYR A 451 -21.38 -30.90 12.94
CA TYR A 451 -19.93 -30.82 13.24
C TYR A 451 -19.01 -30.16 12.21
N THR A 452 -19.04 -28.85 12.14
CA THR A 452 -17.92 -28.08 11.62
C THR A 452 -17.48 -27.07 12.65
N HIS A 453 -16.22 -27.21 13.09
CA HIS A 453 -15.61 -26.19 13.95
C HIS A 453 -15.40 -24.93 13.12
N LEU A 454 -16.29 -23.96 13.25
CA LEU A 454 -15.98 -22.55 13.01
C LEU A 454 -15.04 -22.14 14.15
N THR A 455 -13.74 -22.35 13.98
CA THR A 455 -12.75 -21.77 14.87
C THR A 455 -12.59 -20.32 14.47
N LEU A 456 -13.33 -19.47 15.14
CA LEU A 456 -13.02 -18.05 15.21
C LEU A 456 -11.70 -17.88 15.95
N PRO A 457 -10.70 -17.21 15.38
CA PRO A 457 -9.57 -16.78 16.17
C PRO A 457 -10.08 -15.69 17.14
N THR A 458 -10.25 -16.06 18.40
CA THR A 458 -10.73 -15.22 19.49
C THR A 458 -9.78 -14.07 19.87
N ASN A 459 -8.67 -13.88 19.18
CA ASN A 459 -7.61 -12.93 19.57
C ASN A 459 -7.28 -11.86 18.50
N SER A 460 -8.17 -11.54 17.59
CA SER A 460 -7.92 -10.55 16.53
C SER A 460 -8.66 -9.23 16.65
N LEU A 461 -9.28 -8.96 17.79
CA LEU A 461 -9.98 -7.70 18.10
C LEU A 461 -9.34 -6.96 19.27
N VAL A 462 -8.01 -6.76 19.23
CA VAL A 462 -7.34 -5.75 20.06
C VAL A 462 -6.34 -4.99 19.19
#